data_0120764752d8885c6bbedac8c2b23784
#
_entry.id   0120764752d8885c6bbedac8c2b23784
#
_cell.length_a   1.000
_cell.length_b   1.000
_cell.length_c   1.000
_cell.angle_alpha   90.00
_cell.angle_beta   90.00
_cell.angle_gamma   90.00
#
_symmetry.space_group_name_H-M   'P 1'
#
loop_
_entity.id
_entity.type
_entity.pdbx_description
1 polymer ?
#
loop_
_entity_poly.entity_id
_entity_poly.type
_entity_poly.pdbx_seq_one_letter_code
_entity_poly.pdbx_strand_id
1 'polypeptide(L)'
;MPAEKVYFCHQLSHAHSAFWLSGFDDALCLTYDGGMANSHYFGGVYSGSRANKQIQILDQFSGTRYAKVTSLYTIVTAMLGFTPNKHEGKITGLAAYGTENSECESALLEMFHDRYKEMEDVVQWIDLYSDEFSPFLHVDPYKRKKLWSPLSGFSKEDLAHSVQKIAEEHILEILKNIKKYGWYQDSICLAGGLFSNVRINQKVKEFGFKNIFICPPMTDDGTALGAALAAVSAEKEFAPEKVRNMFLGYSYSDEEIKSAAGIYQAVGRKLSNPAIELAAKLKDGKVIAVFQGKMEFGPRALGNRSIISSAERAEINHELNLKLNRTEFMPFAPMTLKSSAHECFTDISGSEHSMEFMTITCNCTERMKKESPAVVHIDGTARPQLITEENNPFIYNLLMEYKKISGLSTIINTSFNVHEEPIVCSPEDALLGFLESGLDYLYFDNGMLFDISENDKARIAVLEKKSKKVPSKIRQQNSVLEKQSEEIVLLKETLKEKEEKIQSQGTMMVEKDREMNEQMKGKDILIEKHHHFAQELMAELAKRKIKFETKWPG
;
A
#
# COMPACT_ATOMS: atom_id res chain seq x y z
N MET A 1 29.95 -32.73 -20.50
CA MET A 1 29.71 -31.85 -21.68
C MET A 1 29.44 -30.45 -21.15
N PRO A 2 29.96 -29.39 -21.74
CA PRO A 2 29.55 -28.05 -21.32
C PRO A 2 28.05 -27.92 -21.57
N ALA A 3 27.31 -27.40 -20.59
CA ALA A 3 25.87 -27.17 -20.72
C ALA A 3 25.62 -26.13 -21.82
N GLU A 4 24.70 -26.42 -22.72
CA GLU A 4 24.27 -25.45 -23.72
C GLU A 4 23.56 -24.27 -23.00
N LYS A 5 23.99 -23.04 -23.31
CA LYS A 5 23.40 -21.83 -22.74
C LYS A 5 22.36 -21.28 -23.70
N VAL A 6 21.13 -21.17 -23.25
CA VAL A 6 20.02 -20.54 -24.00
C VAL A 6 19.65 -19.23 -23.30
N TYR A 7 19.52 -18.16 -24.08
CA TYR A 7 19.16 -16.82 -23.57
C TYR A 7 17.75 -16.47 -24.02
N PHE A 8 16.95 -15.97 -23.11
CA PHE A 8 15.59 -15.51 -23.38
C PHE A 8 15.49 -13.99 -23.19
N CYS A 9 14.63 -13.37 -23.99
CA CYS A 9 14.28 -11.96 -23.82
C CYS A 9 13.60 -11.75 -22.44
N HIS A 10 14.01 -10.72 -21.71
CA HIS A 10 13.49 -10.38 -20.39
C HIS A 10 11.95 -10.29 -20.38
N GLN A 11 11.38 -9.48 -21.27
CA GLN A 11 9.92 -9.29 -21.35
C GLN A 11 9.18 -10.56 -21.78
N LEU A 12 9.78 -11.37 -22.64
CA LEU A 12 9.20 -12.65 -23.03
C LEU A 12 9.22 -13.64 -21.85
N SER A 13 10.25 -13.61 -21.02
CA SER A 13 10.30 -14.40 -19.78
C SER A 13 9.15 -14.04 -18.82
N HIS A 14 8.87 -12.74 -18.63
CA HIS A 14 7.69 -12.30 -17.90
C HIS A 14 6.38 -12.85 -18.51
N ALA A 15 6.22 -12.80 -19.83
CA ALA A 15 5.03 -13.34 -20.51
C ALA A 15 4.88 -14.85 -20.29
N HIS A 16 6.00 -15.61 -20.38
CA HIS A 16 5.99 -17.07 -20.13
C HIS A 16 5.59 -17.40 -18.68
N SER A 17 6.15 -16.69 -17.67
CA SER A 17 5.77 -16.92 -16.27
C SER A 17 4.28 -16.65 -16.03
N ALA A 18 3.75 -15.55 -16.56
CA ALA A 18 2.35 -15.21 -16.38
C ALA A 18 1.41 -16.18 -17.09
N PHE A 19 1.67 -16.48 -18.36
CA PHE A 19 0.78 -17.33 -19.16
C PHE A 19 0.72 -18.77 -18.67
N TRP A 20 1.89 -19.42 -18.52
CA TRP A 20 1.92 -20.84 -18.19
C TRP A 20 1.39 -21.15 -16.78
N LEU A 21 1.52 -20.23 -15.84
CA LEU A 21 1.00 -20.38 -14.49
C LEU A 21 -0.49 -20.04 -14.33
N SER A 22 -1.08 -19.33 -15.29
CA SER A 22 -2.47 -18.86 -15.21
C SER A 22 -3.53 -19.95 -15.21
N GLY A 23 -3.26 -21.05 -15.93
CA GLY A 23 -4.25 -22.08 -16.22
C GLY A 23 -5.19 -21.75 -17.40
N PHE A 24 -5.02 -20.61 -18.09
CA PHE A 24 -5.84 -20.25 -19.25
C PHE A 24 -5.40 -21.02 -20.50
N ASP A 25 -6.36 -21.41 -21.36
CA ASP A 25 -6.06 -22.05 -22.65
C ASP A 25 -5.49 -21.05 -23.64
N ASP A 26 -6.13 -19.89 -23.75
CA ASP A 26 -5.69 -18.75 -24.53
C ASP A 26 -5.80 -17.48 -23.69
N ALA A 27 -4.78 -16.60 -23.75
CA ALA A 27 -4.80 -15.33 -23.06
C ALA A 27 -3.91 -14.29 -23.72
N LEU A 28 -4.33 -13.05 -23.64
CA LEU A 28 -3.46 -11.92 -23.85
C LEU A 28 -2.46 -11.83 -22.68
N CYS A 29 -1.18 -11.57 -22.98
CA CYS A 29 -0.19 -11.26 -21.95
C CYS A 29 0.27 -9.82 -22.12
N LEU A 30 0.22 -9.04 -21.04
CA LEU A 30 0.74 -7.70 -20.99
C LEU A 30 1.89 -7.65 -19.97
N THR A 31 3.07 -7.29 -20.44
CA THR A 31 4.24 -7.09 -19.57
C THR A 31 4.61 -5.62 -19.51
N TYR A 32 5.06 -5.13 -18.36
CA TYR A 32 5.52 -3.76 -18.20
C TYR A 32 6.46 -3.64 -17.00
N ASP A 33 7.68 -3.16 -17.26
CA ASP A 33 8.73 -3.09 -16.24
C ASP A 33 9.48 -1.75 -16.27
N GLY A 34 10.37 -1.53 -15.28
CA GLY A 34 11.25 -0.36 -15.20
C GLY A 34 12.25 -0.27 -16.35
N GLY A 35 12.55 -1.40 -16.98
CA GLY A 35 13.55 -1.54 -18.03
C GLY A 35 14.97 -1.53 -17.46
N MET A 36 15.81 -2.43 -17.92
CA MET A 36 17.25 -2.42 -17.63
C MET A 36 17.98 -1.43 -18.53
N ALA A 37 19.10 -0.88 -18.06
CA ALA A 37 19.94 0.08 -18.78
C ALA A 37 20.34 -0.38 -20.20
N ASN A 38 20.35 -1.70 -20.45
CA ASN A 38 20.69 -2.31 -21.74
C ASN A 38 19.49 -2.97 -22.46
N SER A 39 18.26 -2.85 -21.93
CA SER A 39 17.07 -3.38 -22.58
C SER A 39 16.42 -2.32 -23.47
N HIS A 40 16.32 -2.62 -24.76
CA HIS A 40 15.56 -1.76 -25.70
C HIS A 40 14.06 -1.76 -25.41
N TYR A 41 13.56 -2.78 -24.70
CA TYR A 41 12.13 -2.98 -24.43
C TYR A 41 11.87 -3.02 -22.93
N PHE A 42 10.87 -2.28 -22.48
CA PHE A 42 10.42 -2.25 -21.08
C PHE A 42 9.03 -2.87 -20.89
N GLY A 43 8.43 -3.43 -21.92
CA GLY A 43 7.15 -4.11 -21.89
C GLY A 43 6.77 -4.66 -23.25
N GLY A 44 5.61 -5.29 -23.30
CA GLY A 44 5.05 -5.79 -24.56
C GLY A 44 3.67 -6.44 -24.40
N VAL A 45 3.06 -6.68 -25.53
CA VAL A 45 1.78 -7.37 -25.69
C VAL A 45 2.02 -8.67 -26.43
N TYR A 46 1.53 -9.76 -25.86
CA TYR A 46 1.72 -11.11 -26.39
C TYR A 46 0.38 -11.86 -26.41
N SER A 47 0.26 -12.83 -27.31
CA SER A 47 -0.85 -13.79 -27.33
C SER A 47 -0.32 -15.18 -27.00
N GLY A 48 -0.79 -15.75 -25.89
CA GLY A 48 -0.46 -17.10 -25.45
C GLY A 48 -1.54 -18.11 -25.88
N SER A 49 -1.12 -19.30 -26.34
CA SER A 49 -2.00 -20.42 -26.62
C SER A 49 -1.40 -21.75 -26.13
N ARG A 50 -2.14 -22.43 -25.26
CA ARG A 50 -1.75 -23.77 -24.76
C ARG A 50 -1.83 -24.85 -25.85
N ALA A 51 -2.86 -24.79 -26.69
CA ALA A 51 -3.03 -25.76 -27.79
C ALA A 51 -1.85 -25.73 -28.76
N ASN A 52 -1.33 -24.52 -29.04
CA ASN A 52 -0.19 -24.32 -29.93
C ASN A 52 1.15 -24.34 -29.20
N LYS A 53 1.15 -24.41 -27.85
CA LYS A 53 2.35 -24.33 -26.99
C LYS A 53 3.22 -23.11 -27.32
N GLN A 54 2.61 -21.98 -27.64
CA GLN A 54 3.29 -20.80 -28.15
C GLN A 54 2.84 -19.52 -27.45
N ILE A 55 3.79 -18.60 -27.33
CA ILE A 55 3.55 -17.18 -27.02
C ILE A 55 4.03 -16.36 -28.20
N GLN A 56 3.10 -15.68 -28.87
CA GLN A 56 3.36 -14.82 -30.02
C GLN A 56 3.52 -13.37 -29.58
N ILE A 57 4.54 -12.69 -30.06
CA ILE A 57 4.75 -11.24 -29.84
C ILE A 57 3.78 -10.48 -30.75
N LEU A 58 2.94 -9.61 -30.17
CA LEU A 58 2.05 -8.72 -30.89
C LEU A 58 2.62 -7.31 -30.96
N ASP A 59 3.18 -6.78 -29.87
CA ASP A 59 3.86 -5.47 -29.81
C ASP A 59 4.91 -5.47 -28.70
N GLN A 60 5.91 -4.56 -28.84
CA GLN A 60 6.95 -4.37 -27.84
C GLN A 60 7.13 -2.88 -27.56
N PHE A 61 7.19 -2.49 -26.30
CA PHE A 61 7.31 -1.09 -25.86
C PHE A 61 8.78 -0.70 -25.79
N SER A 62 9.19 0.29 -26.61
CA SER A 62 10.55 0.82 -26.61
C SER A 62 10.56 2.30 -26.19
N GLY A 63 11.68 2.77 -25.64
CA GLY A 63 11.83 4.09 -25.06
C GLY A 63 11.62 5.30 -25.98
N THR A 64 11.54 5.07 -27.30
CA THR A 64 11.24 6.14 -28.27
C THR A 64 9.74 6.34 -28.51
N ARG A 65 8.91 5.38 -28.11
CA ARG A 65 7.47 5.38 -28.41
C ARG A 65 6.60 5.55 -27.19
N TYR A 66 7.07 5.13 -26.03
CA TYR A 66 6.33 5.18 -24.78
C TYR A 66 7.23 5.72 -23.67
N ALA A 67 6.79 6.76 -22.98
CA ALA A 67 7.43 7.17 -21.76
C ALA A 67 7.28 6.07 -20.69
N LYS A 68 8.36 5.77 -19.97
CA LYS A 68 8.33 4.74 -18.91
C LYS A 68 7.62 5.28 -17.68
N VAL A 69 6.34 4.99 -17.54
CA VAL A 69 5.56 5.44 -16.38
C VAL A 69 6.12 4.89 -15.05
N THR A 70 6.79 3.74 -15.08
CA THR A 70 7.54 3.19 -13.94
C THR A 70 8.65 4.13 -13.49
N SER A 71 9.39 4.75 -14.42
CA SER A 71 10.42 5.74 -14.07
C SER A 71 9.83 6.96 -13.37
N LEU A 72 8.70 7.50 -13.87
CA LEU A 72 8.00 8.60 -13.19
C LEU A 72 7.58 8.19 -11.77
N TYR A 73 7.04 7.00 -11.62
CA TYR A 73 6.60 6.47 -10.33
C TYR A 73 7.78 6.32 -9.35
N THR A 74 8.91 5.77 -9.81
CA THR A 74 10.16 5.63 -9.03
C THR A 74 10.71 6.99 -8.59
N ILE A 75 10.68 7.99 -9.49
CA ILE A 75 11.13 9.36 -9.18
C ILE A 75 10.25 9.99 -8.11
N VAL A 76 8.94 9.91 -8.24
CA VAL A 76 8.01 10.43 -7.21
C VAL A 76 8.24 9.71 -5.87
N THR A 77 8.50 8.39 -5.89
CA THR A 77 8.86 7.62 -4.69
C THR A 77 10.07 8.23 -3.98
N ALA A 78 11.15 8.51 -4.73
CA ALA A 78 12.35 9.14 -4.19
C ALA A 78 12.09 10.58 -3.71
N MET A 79 11.32 11.36 -4.46
CA MET A 79 10.97 12.75 -4.12
C MET A 79 10.19 12.84 -2.81
N LEU A 80 9.34 11.88 -2.51
CA LEU A 80 8.58 11.81 -1.26
C LEU A 80 9.41 11.30 -0.07
N GLY A 81 10.70 11.00 -0.29
CA GLY A 81 11.64 10.57 0.75
C GLY A 81 11.61 9.07 1.02
N PHE A 82 11.04 8.29 0.11
CA PHE A 82 11.03 6.83 0.17
C PHE A 82 12.14 6.21 -0.68
N THR A 83 12.48 4.94 -0.41
CA THR A 83 13.52 4.22 -1.15
C THR A 83 12.97 3.70 -2.47
N PRO A 84 13.50 4.14 -3.62
CA PRO A 84 13.14 3.59 -4.92
C PRO A 84 13.39 2.09 -5.03
N ASN A 85 12.61 1.41 -5.86
CA ASN A 85 12.62 -0.04 -6.07
C ASN A 85 12.27 -0.90 -4.83
N LYS A 86 11.87 -0.24 -3.72
CA LYS A 86 11.40 -0.90 -2.49
C LYS A 86 10.06 -0.37 -2.00
N HIS A 87 9.81 0.94 -2.15
CA HIS A 87 8.72 1.62 -1.46
C HIS A 87 7.63 2.17 -2.39
N GLU A 88 7.58 1.80 -3.66
CA GLU A 88 6.53 2.21 -4.61
C GLU A 88 5.13 1.83 -4.10
N GLY A 89 5.01 0.70 -3.39
CA GLY A 89 3.78 0.30 -2.72
C GLY A 89 3.28 1.29 -1.66
N LYS A 90 4.18 2.05 -1.01
CA LYS A 90 3.80 3.12 -0.07
C LYS A 90 3.15 4.29 -0.81
N ILE A 91 3.63 4.61 -2.02
CA ILE A 91 3.02 5.65 -2.86
C ILE A 91 1.61 5.22 -3.28
N THR A 92 1.42 3.97 -3.70
CA THR A 92 0.09 3.42 -4.02
C THR A 92 -0.87 3.55 -2.83
N GLY A 93 -0.40 3.30 -1.60
CA GLY A 93 -1.19 3.47 -0.39
C GLY A 93 -1.49 4.95 -0.08
N LEU A 94 -0.50 5.82 -0.20
CA LEU A 94 -0.63 7.24 0.05
C LEU A 94 -1.56 7.93 -0.96
N ALA A 95 -1.61 7.44 -2.19
CA ALA A 95 -2.44 7.98 -3.27
C ALA A 95 -3.94 8.05 -2.94
N ALA A 96 -4.44 7.16 -2.08
CA ALA A 96 -5.84 7.18 -1.67
C ALA A 96 -6.21 8.30 -0.69
N TYR A 97 -5.22 8.96 -0.10
CA TYR A 97 -5.41 10.13 0.78
C TYR A 97 -5.36 11.46 0.02
N GLY A 98 -4.86 11.46 -1.23
CA GLY A 98 -4.82 12.63 -2.09
C GLY A 98 -6.13 12.86 -2.83
N THR A 99 -6.21 14.01 -3.48
CA THR A 99 -7.37 14.43 -4.28
C THR A 99 -6.98 14.65 -5.73
N GLU A 100 -7.98 14.63 -6.63
CA GLU A 100 -7.77 14.98 -8.03
C GLU A 100 -7.26 16.41 -8.15
N ASN A 101 -6.08 16.57 -8.77
CA ASN A 101 -5.40 17.85 -8.91
C ASN A 101 -4.76 17.96 -10.30
N SER A 102 -5.48 18.60 -11.23
CA SER A 102 -5.05 18.74 -12.63
C SER A 102 -3.77 19.57 -12.81
N GLU A 103 -3.49 20.50 -11.90
CA GLU A 103 -2.23 21.29 -11.92
C GLU A 103 -1.06 20.41 -11.53
N CYS A 104 -1.22 19.56 -10.51
CA CYS A 104 -0.22 18.58 -10.09
C CYS A 104 0.05 17.55 -11.19
N GLU A 105 -1.01 17.00 -11.81
CA GLU A 105 -0.91 16.07 -12.94
C GLU A 105 -0.16 16.70 -14.11
N SER A 106 -0.52 17.92 -14.50
CA SER A 106 0.12 18.66 -15.59
C SER A 106 1.59 18.92 -15.30
N ALA A 107 1.93 19.34 -14.08
CA ALA A 107 3.32 19.59 -13.67
C ALA A 107 4.17 18.31 -13.69
N LEU A 108 3.60 17.16 -13.27
CA LEU A 108 4.26 15.85 -13.35
C LEU A 108 4.48 15.42 -14.81
N LEU A 109 3.49 15.59 -15.69
CA LEU A 109 3.58 15.25 -17.11
C LEU A 109 4.57 16.16 -17.84
N GLU A 110 4.55 17.46 -17.59
CA GLU A 110 5.52 18.42 -18.14
C GLU A 110 6.95 18.05 -17.73
N MET A 111 7.16 17.80 -16.43
CA MET A 111 8.45 17.36 -15.93
C MET A 111 8.90 16.06 -16.63
N PHE A 112 7.99 15.15 -16.90
CA PHE A 112 8.27 13.86 -17.51
C PHE A 112 8.56 13.98 -19.03
N HIS A 113 7.79 14.79 -19.76
CA HIS A 113 7.97 14.96 -21.22
C HIS A 113 9.15 15.86 -21.59
N ASP A 114 9.30 17.00 -20.93
CA ASP A 114 10.30 18.00 -21.31
C ASP A 114 11.70 17.67 -20.81
N ARG A 115 11.81 16.87 -19.74
CA ARG A 115 13.07 16.57 -19.06
C ARG A 115 13.45 15.10 -19.08
N TYR A 116 12.78 14.30 -19.89
CA TYR A 116 12.99 12.85 -19.94
C TYR A 116 14.47 12.47 -20.12
N LYS A 117 15.20 13.21 -20.95
CA LYS A 117 16.61 12.98 -21.21
C LYS A 117 17.50 13.33 -20.01
N GLU A 118 17.19 14.41 -19.29
CA GLU A 118 17.88 14.79 -18.05
C GLU A 118 17.50 13.84 -16.90
N MET A 119 16.31 13.24 -16.94
CA MET A 119 15.81 12.29 -15.95
C MET A 119 16.31 10.86 -16.20
N GLU A 120 16.54 10.46 -17.44
CA GLU A 120 17.20 9.19 -17.75
C GLU A 120 18.60 9.14 -17.11
N ASP A 121 19.33 10.25 -17.12
CA ASP A 121 20.59 10.38 -16.39
C ASP A 121 20.39 10.25 -14.87
N VAL A 122 19.32 10.81 -14.32
CA VAL A 122 19.00 10.70 -12.88
C VAL A 122 18.57 9.27 -12.50
N VAL A 123 17.78 8.60 -13.33
CA VAL A 123 17.36 7.21 -13.11
C VAL A 123 18.54 6.24 -13.24
N GLN A 124 19.45 6.44 -14.18
CA GLN A 124 20.70 5.69 -14.28
C GLN A 124 21.55 5.86 -13.02
N TRP A 125 21.57 7.03 -12.41
CA TRP A 125 22.26 7.28 -11.15
C TRP A 125 21.59 6.57 -9.96
N ILE A 126 20.26 6.45 -9.97
CA ILE A 126 19.50 5.71 -8.95
C ILE A 126 19.85 4.21 -9.00
N ASP A 127 19.94 3.64 -10.20
CA ASP A 127 20.28 2.21 -10.39
C ASP A 127 21.74 1.89 -10.02
N LEU A 128 22.66 2.83 -10.17
CA LEU A 128 24.09 2.64 -9.92
C LEU A 128 24.50 2.73 -8.44
N TYR A 129 23.67 3.33 -7.57
CA TYR A 129 24.08 3.64 -6.18
C TYR A 129 23.04 3.20 -5.12
N SER A 130 22.23 2.18 -5.41
CA SER A 130 21.08 1.77 -4.60
C SER A 130 21.37 1.15 -3.23
N ASP A 131 22.63 0.97 -2.82
CA ASP A 131 22.91 0.10 -1.68
C ASP A 131 22.96 0.76 -0.29
N GLU A 132 23.03 2.10 -0.13
CA GLU A 132 23.07 2.67 1.24
C GLU A 132 22.44 4.05 1.47
N PHE A 133 22.04 4.82 0.45
CA PHE A 133 21.53 6.19 0.69
C PHE A 133 20.38 6.58 -0.26
N SER A 134 19.48 7.43 0.23
CA SER A 134 18.49 8.09 -0.61
C SER A 134 19.14 8.65 -1.88
N PRO A 135 18.73 8.20 -3.08
CA PRO A 135 19.39 8.60 -4.34
C PRO A 135 19.42 10.11 -4.54
N PHE A 136 18.51 10.84 -3.87
CA PHE A 136 18.47 12.30 -3.87
C PHE A 136 19.59 12.96 -3.05
N LEU A 137 20.27 12.26 -2.15
CA LEU A 137 21.36 12.84 -1.36
C LEU A 137 22.64 13.04 -2.20
N HIS A 138 22.80 12.29 -3.29
CA HIS A 138 23.98 12.36 -4.17
C HIS A 138 23.74 13.13 -5.48
N VAL A 139 22.50 13.51 -5.78
CA VAL A 139 22.20 14.39 -6.92
C VAL A 139 22.63 15.81 -6.56
N ASP A 140 23.38 16.46 -7.46
CA ASP A 140 23.78 17.86 -7.33
C ASP A 140 22.61 18.69 -6.75
N PRO A 141 22.81 19.41 -5.63
CA PRO A 141 21.77 20.20 -4.97
C PRO A 141 21.05 21.16 -5.92
N TYR A 142 21.71 21.65 -6.97
CA TYR A 142 21.13 22.51 -7.98
C TYR A 142 20.17 21.74 -8.91
N LYS A 143 20.57 20.55 -9.38
CA LYS A 143 19.71 19.67 -10.20
C LYS A 143 18.50 19.21 -9.39
N ARG A 144 18.71 18.84 -8.13
CA ARG A 144 17.63 18.45 -7.20
C ARG A 144 16.63 19.59 -6.99
N LYS A 145 17.10 20.82 -6.74
CA LYS A 145 16.23 21.99 -6.59
C LYS A 145 15.44 22.30 -7.86
N LYS A 146 16.06 22.17 -9.03
CA LYS A 146 15.44 22.41 -10.33
C LYS A 146 14.33 21.37 -10.64
N LEU A 147 14.53 20.10 -10.26
CA LEU A 147 13.52 19.04 -10.42
C LEU A 147 12.38 19.18 -9.43
N TRP A 148 12.68 19.54 -8.18
CA TRP A 148 11.70 19.64 -7.10
C TRP A 148 10.88 20.93 -7.14
N SER A 149 11.46 22.03 -7.62
CA SER A 149 10.84 23.37 -7.57
C SER A 149 9.43 23.43 -8.17
N PRO A 150 9.12 22.80 -9.31
CA PRO A 150 7.77 22.82 -9.88
C PRO A 150 6.72 22.09 -9.05
N LEU A 151 7.16 21.12 -8.22
CA LEU A 151 6.29 20.22 -7.47
C LEU A 151 6.22 20.56 -5.97
N SER A 152 7.05 21.51 -5.51
CA SER A 152 7.20 21.84 -4.08
C SER A 152 5.95 22.45 -3.44
N GLY A 153 4.98 22.91 -4.25
CA GLY A 153 3.72 23.49 -3.78
C GLY A 153 2.60 22.46 -3.52
N PHE A 154 2.79 21.21 -3.94
CA PHE A 154 1.78 20.17 -3.79
C PHE A 154 2.01 19.32 -2.55
N SER A 155 0.91 18.79 -1.98
CA SER A 155 0.98 17.84 -0.87
C SER A 155 1.58 16.50 -1.32
N LYS A 156 2.11 15.72 -0.36
CA LYS A 156 2.64 14.38 -0.66
C LYS A 156 1.53 13.45 -1.17
N GLU A 157 0.36 13.61 -0.62
CA GLU A 157 -0.85 12.86 -0.94
C GLU A 157 -1.30 13.15 -2.39
N ASP A 158 -1.32 14.44 -2.79
CA ASP A 158 -1.72 14.83 -4.16
C ASP A 158 -0.68 14.40 -5.19
N LEU A 159 0.63 14.48 -4.88
CA LEU A 159 1.69 13.94 -5.74
C LEU A 159 1.54 12.42 -5.92
N ALA A 160 1.26 11.68 -4.83
CA ALA A 160 1.04 10.25 -4.89
C ALA A 160 -0.23 9.91 -5.69
N HIS A 161 -1.32 10.66 -5.49
CA HIS A 161 -2.57 10.51 -6.24
C HIS A 161 -2.37 10.74 -7.74
N SER A 162 -1.72 11.84 -8.09
CA SER A 162 -1.50 12.24 -9.48
C SER A 162 -0.62 11.23 -10.23
N VAL A 163 0.49 10.75 -9.64
CA VAL A 163 1.33 9.73 -10.29
C VAL A 163 0.60 8.40 -10.44
N GLN A 164 -0.22 8.02 -9.47
CA GLN A 164 -1.04 6.81 -9.55
C GLN A 164 -2.07 6.93 -10.69
N LYS A 165 -2.77 8.05 -10.78
CA LYS A 165 -3.74 8.33 -11.86
C LYS A 165 -3.07 8.30 -13.23
N ILE A 166 -1.92 8.97 -13.40
CA ILE A 166 -1.15 8.94 -14.65
C ILE A 166 -0.78 7.50 -15.04
N ALA A 167 -0.36 6.67 -14.07
CA ALA A 167 -0.01 5.29 -14.33
C ALA A 167 -1.23 4.43 -14.72
N GLU A 168 -2.37 4.63 -14.08
CA GLU A 168 -3.64 3.96 -14.43
C GLU A 168 -4.10 4.36 -15.84
N GLU A 169 -4.12 5.65 -16.16
CA GLU A 169 -4.53 6.16 -17.47
C GLU A 169 -3.61 5.67 -18.60
N HIS A 170 -2.31 5.61 -18.34
CA HIS A 170 -1.34 5.08 -19.31
C HIS A 170 -1.62 3.62 -19.67
N ILE A 171 -1.89 2.77 -18.68
CA ILE A 171 -2.27 1.37 -18.93
C ILE A 171 -3.62 1.26 -19.64
N LEU A 172 -4.59 2.08 -19.26
CA LEU A 172 -5.89 2.10 -19.95
C LEU A 172 -5.77 2.51 -21.42
N GLU A 173 -4.84 3.40 -21.76
CA GLU A 173 -4.54 3.77 -23.15
C GLU A 173 -3.95 2.58 -23.93
N ILE A 174 -3.02 1.84 -23.33
CA ILE A 174 -2.49 0.60 -23.94
C ILE A 174 -3.62 -0.39 -24.19
N LEU A 175 -4.53 -0.59 -23.25
CA LEU A 175 -5.67 -1.50 -23.40
C LEU A 175 -6.66 -1.03 -24.48
N LYS A 176 -6.88 0.28 -24.63
CA LYS A 176 -7.67 0.83 -25.75
C LYS A 176 -7.02 0.54 -27.09
N ASN A 177 -5.69 0.66 -27.19
CA ASN A 177 -4.95 0.33 -28.41
C ASN A 177 -5.03 -1.18 -28.71
N ILE A 178 -4.93 -2.06 -27.72
CA ILE A 178 -5.14 -3.51 -27.87
C ILE A 178 -6.52 -3.81 -28.50
N LYS A 179 -7.60 -3.17 -28.01
CA LYS A 179 -8.94 -3.30 -28.62
C LYS A 179 -8.96 -2.77 -30.05
N LYS A 180 -8.37 -1.61 -30.30
CA LYS A 180 -8.32 -0.97 -31.62
C LYS A 180 -7.62 -1.83 -32.68
N TYR A 181 -6.57 -2.56 -32.28
CA TYR A 181 -5.84 -3.47 -33.18
C TYR A 181 -6.46 -4.86 -33.28
N GLY A 182 -7.57 -5.13 -32.59
CA GLY A 182 -8.26 -6.43 -32.63
C GLY A 182 -7.53 -7.54 -31.87
N TRP A 183 -6.63 -7.21 -30.94
CA TRP A 183 -5.87 -8.20 -30.17
C TRP A 183 -6.55 -8.60 -28.85
N TYR A 184 -7.70 -7.98 -28.54
CA TYR A 184 -8.44 -8.24 -27.31
C TYR A 184 -8.87 -9.71 -27.19
N GLN A 185 -8.67 -10.28 -26.00
CA GLN A 185 -9.12 -11.61 -25.61
C GLN A 185 -9.88 -11.52 -24.28
N ASP A 186 -10.69 -12.53 -23.99
CA ASP A 186 -11.48 -12.57 -22.74
C ASP A 186 -10.61 -12.70 -21.49
N SER A 187 -9.43 -13.32 -21.61
CA SER A 187 -8.49 -13.54 -20.51
C SER A 187 -7.21 -12.74 -20.71
N ILE A 188 -6.69 -12.19 -19.62
CA ILE A 188 -5.41 -11.45 -19.60
C ILE A 188 -4.49 -11.94 -18.48
N CYS A 189 -3.20 -12.06 -18.80
CA CYS A 189 -2.11 -12.35 -17.87
C CYS A 189 -1.20 -11.13 -17.75
N LEU A 190 -0.77 -10.79 -16.54
CA LEU A 190 0.08 -9.63 -16.25
C LEU A 190 1.38 -10.04 -15.56
N ALA A 191 2.52 -9.46 -15.96
CA ALA A 191 3.81 -9.56 -15.29
C ALA A 191 4.70 -8.35 -15.60
N GLY A 192 5.76 -8.17 -14.83
CA GLY A 192 6.64 -7.01 -14.81
C GLY A 192 6.38 -6.14 -13.59
N GLY A 193 7.39 -5.37 -13.17
CA GLY A 193 7.38 -4.61 -11.92
C GLY A 193 6.20 -3.67 -11.74
N LEU A 194 5.67 -3.08 -12.83
CA LEU A 194 4.47 -2.22 -12.79
C LEU A 194 3.26 -2.94 -12.19
N PHE A 195 3.09 -4.23 -12.44
CA PHE A 195 1.95 -5.03 -11.95
C PHE A 195 2.10 -5.48 -10.49
N SER A 196 3.15 -5.05 -9.79
CA SER A 196 3.16 -5.01 -8.32
C SER A 196 2.16 -3.99 -7.75
N ASN A 197 1.73 -3.03 -8.57
CA ASN A 197 0.68 -2.07 -8.26
C ASN A 197 -0.70 -2.71 -8.42
N VAL A 198 -1.25 -3.15 -7.30
CA VAL A 198 -2.51 -3.90 -7.23
C VAL A 198 -3.73 -3.08 -7.66
N ARG A 199 -3.66 -1.72 -7.60
CA ARG A 199 -4.71 -0.82 -8.08
C ARG A 199 -4.77 -0.79 -9.62
N ILE A 200 -3.61 -0.75 -10.27
CA ILE A 200 -3.53 -0.89 -11.74
C ILE A 200 -4.14 -2.22 -12.17
N ASN A 201 -3.86 -3.31 -11.46
CA ASN A 201 -4.39 -4.63 -11.77
C ASN A 201 -5.93 -4.66 -11.68
N GLN A 202 -6.50 -3.99 -10.68
CA GLN A 202 -7.95 -3.80 -10.57
C GLN A 202 -8.49 -3.00 -11.78
N LYS A 203 -7.83 -1.91 -12.19
CA LYS A 203 -8.24 -1.11 -13.36
C LYS A 203 -8.20 -1.93 -14.66
N VAL A 204 -7.20 -2.80 -14.82
CA VAL A 204 -7.16 -3.72 -15.95
C VAL A 204 -8.37 -4.67 -15.93
N LYS A 205 -8.75 -5.22 -14.78
CA LYS A 205 -9.95 -6.07 -14.66
C LYS A 205 -11.23 -5.29 -14.97
N GLU A 206 -11.37 -4.08 -14.44
CA GLU A 206 -12.50 -3.17 -14.67
C GLU A 206 -12.63 -2.74 -16.13
N PHE A 207 -11.57 -2.79 -16.93
CA PHE A 207 -11.59 -2.50 -18.36
C PHE A 207 -12.48 -3.48 -19.16
N GLY A 208 -12.79 -4.67 -18.59
CA GLY A 208 -13.76 -5.59 -19.11
C GLY A 208 -13.26 -6.99 -19.45
N PHE A 209 -12.06 -7.37 -19.02
CA PHE A 209 -11.60 -8.76 -19.14
C PHE A 209 -12.45 -9.69 -18.27
N LYS A 210 -12.88 -10.84 -18.83
CA LYS A 210 -13.62 -11.85 -18.05
C LYS A 210 -12.72 -12.48 -16.98
N ASN A 211 -11.48 -12.80 -17.33
CA ASN A 211 -10.52 -13.42 -16.46
C ASN A 211 -9.21 -12.63 -16.41
N ILE A 212 -8.63 -12.52 -15.23
CA ILE A 212 -7.32 -11.89 -15.02
C ILE A 212 -6.43 -12.78 -14.14
N PHE A 213 -5.18 -12.92 -14.54
CA PHE A 213 -4.15 -13.55 -13.72
C PHE A 213 -2.91 -12.66 -13.69
N ILE A 214 -2.44 -12.36 -12.49
CA ILE A 214 -1.18 -11.66 -12.28
C ILE A 214 -0.19 -12.69 -11.72
N CYS A 215 0.95 -12.84 -12.38
CA CYS A 215 2.01 -13.74 -11.93
C CYS A 215 2.39 -13.40 -10.48
N PRO A 216 2.35 -14.34 -9.53
CA PRO A 216 2.70 -14.03 -8.14
C PRO A 216 4.09 -13.43 -7.97
N PRO A 217 5.19 -13.98 -8.53
CA PRO A 217 6.48 -13.31 -8.64
C PRO A 217 6.51 -12.40 -9.88
N MET A 218 5.70 -11.32 -9.89
CA MET A 218 5.52 -10.45 -11.05
C MET A 218 6.77 -9.64 -11.43
N THR A 219 7.70 -9.43 -10.48
CA THR A 219 8.95 -8.71 -10.68
C THR A 219 10.02 -9.60 -11.34
N ASP A 220 11.26 -9.13 -11.39
CA ASP A 220 12.39 -9.87 -12.00
C ASP A 220 12.61 -11.25 -11.40
N ASP A 221 12.17 -11.50 -10.17
CA ASP A 221 12.17 -12.83 -9.56
C ASP A 221 11.47 -13.88 -10.43
N GLY A 222 10.39 -13.50 -11.11
CA GLY A 222 9.62 -14.36 -12.00
C GLY A 222 10.28 -14.63 -13.35
N THR A 223 11.29 -13.86 -13.75
CA THR A 223 11.94 -14.03 -15.06
C THR A 223 12.72 -15.34 -15.16
N ALA A 224 13.36 -15.78 -14.08
CA ALA A 224 14.05 -17.06 -14.02
C ALA A 224 13.08 -18.24 -14.24
N LEU A 225 11.92 -18.19 -13.57
CA LEU A 225 10.83 -19.17 -13.77
C LEU A 225 10.29 -19.10 -15.19
N GLY A 226 10.05 -17.90 -15.73
CA GLY A 226 9.58 -17.70 -17.11
C GLY A 226 10.55 -18.22 -18.15
N ALA A 227 11.85 -17.99 -17.99
CA ALA A 227 12.89 -18.53 -18.88
C ALA A 227 12.92 -20.08 -18.85
N ALA A 228 12.80 -20.68 -17.66
CA ALA A 228 12.69 -22.14 -17.54
C ALA A 228 11.43 -22.69 -18.23
N LEU A 229 10.27 -22.04 -18.03
CA LEU A 229 9.02 -22.41 -18.70
C LEU A 229 9.11 -22.23 -20.23
N ALA A 230 9.78 -21.18 -20.71
CA ALA A 230 10.04 -20.96 -22.13
C ALA A 230 10.89 -22.10 -22.73
N ALA A 231 11.95 -22.49 -22.02
CA ALA A 231 12.84 -23.57 -22.48
C ALA A 231 12.11 -24.90 -22.63
N VAL A 232 11.24 -25.25 -21.69
CA VAL A 232 10.52 -26.54 -21.70
C VAL A 232 9.21 -26.50 -22.48
N SER A 233 8.69 -25.33 -22.86
CA SER A 233 7.38 -25.20 -23.53
C SER A 233 7.33 -25.89 -24.91
N ALA A 234 8.48 -26.05 -25.58
CA ALA A 234 8.58 -26.73 -26.85
C ALA A 234 8.56 -28.28 -26.75
N GLU A 235 8.74 -28.83 -25.52
CA GLU A 235 8.76 -30.27 -25.31
C GLU A 235 7.37 -30.88 -25.50
N LYS A 236 7.33 -32.13 -26.05
CA LYS A 236 6.06 -32.82 -26.32
C LYS A 236 5.21 -33.04 -25.08
N GLU A 237 5.85 -33.38 -23.97
CA GLU A 237 5.20 -33.70 -22.69
C GLU A 237 4.87 -32.48 -21.85
N PHE A 238 5.21 -31.28 -22.30
CA PHE A 238 4.93 -30.05 -21.55
C PHE A 238 3.41 -29.80 -21.46
N ALA A 239 2.89 -29.94 -20.26
CA ALA A 239 1.49 -29.70 -19.92
C ALA A 239 1.42 -28.94 -18.57
N PRO A 240 1.73 -27.63 -18.55
CA PRO A 240 1.74 -26.87 -17.31
C PRO A 240 0.34 -26.76 -16.74
N GLU A 241 0.22 -27.03 -15.44
CA GLU A 241 -1.01 -26.83 -14.70
C GLU A 241 -1.12 -25.39 -14.19
N LYS A 242 -2.34 -25.00 -13.85
CA LYS A 242 -2.60 -23.80 -13.07
C LYS A 242 -1.83 -23.86 -11.76
N VAL A 243 -1.09 -22.77 -11.42
CA VAL A 243 -0.36 -22.71 -10.16
C VAL A 243 -1.33 -22.75 -8.97
N ARG A 244 -1.06 -23.61 -8.00
CA ARG A 244 -1.90 -23.80 -6.81
C ARG A 244 -1.40 -23.01 -5.61
N ASN A 245 -0.09 -22.90 -5.47
CA ASN A 245 0.58 -22.13 -4.42
C ASN A 245 1.99 -21.73 -4.87
N MET A 246 2.64 -20.89 -4.09
CA MET A 246 4.02 -20.43 -4.33
C MET A 246 4.98 -20.87 -3.23
N PHE A 247 4.71 -21.97 -2.54
CA PHE A 247 5.53 -22.50 -1.46
C PHE A 247 6.70 -23.33 -2.03
N LEU A 248 7.68 -22.64 -2.61
CA LEU A 248 8.79 -23.23 -3.34
C LEU A 248 10.13 -23.13 -2.59
N GLY A 249 10.18 -22.38 -1.49
CA GLY A 249 11.39 -22.18 -0.70
C GLY A 249 11.72 -23.36 0.23
N TYR A 250 12.59 -23.13 1.21
CA TYR A 250 13.01 -24.12 2.19
C TYR A 250 11.92 -24.40 3.24
N SER A 251 11.91 -25.67 3.72
CA SER A 251 11.27 -26.10 4.94
C SER A 251 12.33 -26.58 5.93
N TYR A 252 12.02 -26.56 7.22
CA TYR A 252 12.97 -26.86 8.29
C TYR A 252 12.46 -28.03 9.14
N SER A 253 13.39 -28.81 9.67
CA SER A 253 13.12 -29.94 10.55
C SER A 253 12.84 -29.48 11.99
N ASP A 254 12.27 -30.38 12.77
CA ASP A 254 12.05 -30.17 14.22
C ASP A 254 13.37 -29.91 14.98
N GLU A 255 14.46 -30.53 14.55
CA GLU A 255 15.77 -30.37 15.14
C GLU A 255 16.33 -28.97 14.89
N GLU A 256 16.15 -28.42 13.68
CA GLU A 256 16.57 -27.06 13.33
C GLU A 256 15.77 -26.02 14.14
N ILE A 257 14.45 -26.22 14.27
CA ILE A 257 13.59 -25.35 15.10
C ILE A 257 14.02 -25.38 16.57
N LYS A 258 14.31 -26.58 17.13
CA LYS A 258 14.80 -26.74 18.50
C LYS A 258 16.19 -26.12 18.69
N SER A 259 17.07 -26.28 17.70
CA SER A 259 18.40 -25.68 17.73
C SER A 259 18.31 -24.15 17.78
N ALA A 260 17.48 -23.57 16.92
CA ALA A 260 17.25 -22.12 16.89
C ALA A 260 16.67 -21.62 18.24
N ALA A 261 15.72 -22.33 18.82
CA ALA A 261 15.17 -22.00 20.15
C ALA A 261 16.25 -22.04 21.24
N GLY A 262 17.18 -23.01 21.16
CA GLY A 262 18.33 -23.14 22.07
C GLY A 262 19.29 -21.96 22.00
N ILE A 263 19.54 -21.41 20.81
CA ILE A 263 20.41 -20.22 20.59
C ILE A 263 19.92 -19.02 21.40
N TYR A 264 18.60 -18.81 21.42
CA TYR A 264 17.97 -17.67 22.12
C TYR A 264 17.50 -18.05 23.54
N GLN A 265 17.66 -19.30 23.96
CA GLN A 265 17.10 -19.83 25.22
C GLN A 265 15.57 -19.59 25.31
N ALA A 266 14.91 -19.64 24.16
CA ALA A 266 13.48 -19.43 24.06
C ALA A 266 12.70 -20.68 24.48
N VAL A 267 11.64 -20.47 25.27
CA VAL A 267 10.80 -21.55 25.80
C VAL A 267 9.49 -21.61 25.01
N GLY A 268 9.18 -22.76 24.46
CA GLY A 268 7.94 -23.02 23.76
C GLY A 268 7.22 -24.26 24.30
N ARG A 269 5.91 -24.30 24.12
CA ARG A 269 5.09 -25.46 24.46
C ARG A 269 4.46 -26.07 23.21
N LYS A 270 4.20 -27.37 23.24
CA LYS A 270 3.54 -28.07 22.13
C LYS A 270 2.02 -27.94 22.26
N LEU A 271 1.36 -27.53 21.17
CA LEU A 271 -0.11 -27.49 21.10
C LEU A 271 -0.68 -28.87 20.76
N SER A 272 -1.84 -29.19 21.32
CA SER A 272 -2.56 -30.42 21.00
C SER A 272 -3.43 -30.27 19.74
N ASN A 273 -4.08 -29.11 19.60
CA ASN A 273 -4.92 -28.75 18.46
C ASN A 273 -4.60 -27.33 18.00
N PRO A 274 -3.51 -27.14 17.20
CA PRO A 274 -3.03 -25.80 16.86
C PRO A 274 -4.09 -24.88 16.24
N ALA A 275 -4.89 -25.37 15.30
CA ALA A 275 -5.92 -24.57 14.64
C ALA A 275 -6.96 -24.02 15.64
N ILE A 276 -7.43 -24.85 16.55
CA ILE A 276 -8.43 -24.47 17.58
C ILE A 276 -7.81 -23.47 18.57
N GLU A 277 -6.61 -23.78 19.08
CA GLU A 277 -5.97 -22.96 20.11
C GLU A 277 -5.55 -21.58 19.55
N LEU A 278 -5.05 -21.53 18.31
CA LEU A 278 -4.70 -20.27 17.67
C LEU A 278 -5.93 -19.45 17.26
N ALA A 279 -7.02 -20.09 16.83
CA ALA A 279 -8.29 -19.42 16.56
C ALA A 279 -8.84 -18.71 17.81
N ALA A 280 -8.78 -19.37 18.97
CA ALA A 280 -9.18 -18.74 20.23
C ALA A 280 -8.31 -17.50 20.55
N LYS A 281 -7.00 -17.60 20.38
CA LYS A 281 -6.08 -16.46 20.58
C LYS A 281 -6.37 -15.30 19.62
N LEU A 282 -6.68 -15.59 18.35
CA LEU A 282 -7.09 -14.56 17.39
C LEU A 282 -8.39 -13.87 17.82
N LYS A 283 -9.37 -14.65 18.32
CA LYS A 283 -10.63 -14.09 18.86
C LYS A 283 -10.39 -13.18 20.06
N ASP A 284 -9.38 -13.50 20.89
CA ASP A 284 -8.95 -12.66 22.02
C ASP A 284 -8.09 -11.45 21.58
N GLY A 285 -8.00 -11.18 20.28
CA GLY A 285 -7.27 -10.03 19.72
C GLY A 285 -5.74 -10.16 19.76
N LYS A 286 -5.21 -11.39 19.92
CA LYS A 286 -3.77 -11.65 19.97
C LYS A 286 -3.15 -11.64 18.57
N VAL A 287 -1.87 -11.26 18.52
CA VAL A 287 -1.06 -11.23 17.31
C VAL A 287 -0.15 -12.45 17.28
N ILE A 288 -0.22 -13.21 16.20
CA ILE A 288 0.49 -14.48 16.05
C ILE A 288 1.40 -14.40 14.83
N ALA A 289 2.71 -14.62 15.02
CA ALA A 289 3.63 -14.92 13.93
C ALA A 289 3.52 -16.41 13.57
N VAL A 290 3.40 -16.72 12.29
CA VAL A 290 3.31 -18.08 11.75
C VAL A 290 4.53 -18.37 10.92
N PHE A 291 5.23 -19.47 11.25
CA PHE A 291 6.34 -20.03 10.48
C PHE A 291 6.03 -21.50 10.20
N GLN A 292 5.65 -21.82 8.97
CA GLN A 292 5.23 -23.16 8.60
C GLN A 292 5.71 -23.54 7.18
N GLY A 293 5.87 -24.84 6.96
CA GLY A 293 6.17 -25.40 5.64
C GLY A 293 7.27 -24.70 4.87
N LYS A 294 7.17 -24.76 3.56
CA LYS A 294 8.10 -24.08 2.64
C LYS A 294 7.78 -22.58 2.55
N MET A 295 8.84 -21.76 2.51
CA MET A 295 8.72 -20.32 2.31
C MET A 295 8.07 -20.00 0.96
N GLU A 296 7.33 -18.91 0.92
CA GLU A 296 6.75 -18.34 -0.30
C GLU A 296 7.81 -17.84 -1.26
N PHE A 297 7.61 -18.08 -2.56
CA PHE A 297 8.39 -17.47 -3.65
C PHE A 297 7.63 -16.28 -4.21
N GLY A 298 8.23 -15.10 -4.17
CA GLY A 298 7.63 -13.83 -4.58
C GLY A 298 7.55 -12.80 -3.44
N PRO A 299 7.01 -11.59 -3.71
CA PRO A 299 7.11 -10.45 -2.77
C PRO A 299 6.07 -10.48 -1.63
N ARG A 300 5.19 -11.48 -1.59
CA ARG A 300 4.07 -11.52 -0.64
C ARG A 300 4.16 -12.69 0.32
N ALA A 301 3.88 -12.43 1.60
CA ALA A 301 3.66 -13.50 2.59
C ALA A 301 2.26 -14.08 2.39
N LEU A 302 2.17 -15.40 2.20
CA LEU A 302 0.95 -16.11 1.84
C LEU A 302 0.49 -17.11 2.92
N GLY A 303 0.88 -16.88 4.17
CA GLY A 303 0.46 -17.68 5.32
C GLY A 303 1.54 -18.59 5.87
N ASN A 304 2.71 -18.70 5.23
CA ASN A 304 3.81 -19.54 5.72
C ASN A 304 4.88 -18.74 6.47
N ARG A 305 5.06 -17.48 6.13
CA ARG A 305 5.92 -16.50 6.82
C ARG A 305 5.13 -15.23 7.10
N SER A 306 4.07 -15.38 7.89
CA SER A 306 3.03 -14.36 8.08
C SER A 306 2.86 -13.96 9.54
N ILE A 307 2.44 -12.73 9.76
CA ILE A 307 1.85 -12.28 11.02
C ILE A 307 0.35 -12.16 10.79
N ILE A 308 -0.43 -12.80 11.67
CA ILE A 308 -1.89 -12.84 11.61
C ILE A 308 -2.51 -12.28 12.88
N SER A 309 -3.67 -11.65 12.76
CA SER A 309 -4.47 -11.12 13.88
C SER A 309 -5.94 -11.00 13.50
N SER A 310 -6.82 -10.74 14.47
CA SER A 310 -8.22 -10.39 14.19
C SER A 310 -8.30 -9.09 13.39
N ALA A 311 -9.27 -8.99 12.47
CA ALA A 311 -9.53 -7.81 11.67
C ALA A 311 -10.66 -6.91 12.21
N GLU A 312 -11.23 -7.25 13.39
CA GLU A 312 -12.43 -6.62 13.95
C GLU A 312 -12.21 -5.17 14.42
N ARG A 313 -10.98 -4.79 14.77
CA ARG A 313 -10.64 -3.46 15.30
C ARG A 313 -9.69 -2.72 14.38
N ALA A 314 -10.05 -1.52 13.92
CA ALA A 314 -9.20 -0.71 13.06
C ALA A 314 -7.87 -0.30 13.72
N GLU A 315 -7.86 -0.11 15.04
CA GLU A 315 -6.71 0.32 15.84
C GLU A 315 -5.54 -0.67 15.78
N ILE A 316 -5.81 -1.95 15.47
CA ILE A 316 -4.77 -2.98 15.35
C ILE A 316 -3.72 -2.63 14.28
N ASN A 317 -4.09 -1.85 13.25
CA ASN A 317 -3.15 -1.36 12.25
C ASN A 317 -2.06 -0.48 12.86
N HIS A 318 -2.44 0.41 13.76
CA HIS A 318 -1.49 1.27 14.47
C HIS A 318 -0.64 0.47 15.46
N GLU A 319 -1.25 -0.43 16.22
CA GLU A 319 -0.55 -1.30 17.17
C GLU A 319 0.50 -2.17 16.49
N LEU A 320 0.16 -2.79 15.34
CA LEU A 320 1.09 -3.61 14.56
C LEU A 320 2.20 -2.78 13.92
N ASN A 321 1.88 -1.63 13.36
CA ASN A 321 2.89 -0.73 12.80
C ASN A 321 3.91 -0.29 13.84
N LEU A 322 3.48 0.02 15.06
CA LEU A 322 4.38 0.33 16.18
C LEU A 322 5.25 -0.87 16.58
N LYS A 323 4.66 -2.06 16.78
CA LYS A 323 5.40 -3.29 17.14
C LYS A 323 6.45 -3.67 16.09
N LEU A 324 6.15 -3.46 14.82
CA LEU A 324 7.00 -3.83 13.69
C LEU A 324 7.90 -2.68 13.20
N ASN A 325 7.85 -1.51 13.85
CA ASN A 325 8.55 -0.28 13.43
C ASN A 325 8.25 0.11 11.98
N ARG A 326 7.00 -0.07 11.51
CA ARG A 326 6.59 0.22 10.14
C ARG A 326 5.86 1.56 10.05
N THR A 327 5.96 2.19 8.86
CA THR A 327 5.24 3.41 8.49
C THR A 327 4.33 3.12 7.30
N GLU A 328 3.48 2.09 7.41
CA GLU A 328 2.59 1.72 6.32
C GLU A 328 1.32 2.58 6.32
N PHE A 329 0.99 3.13 5.16
CA PHE A 329 -0.25 3.90 4.94
C PHE A 329 -1.43 2.99 4.55
N MET A 330 -1.12 1.83 3.94
CA MET A 330 -2.14 0.85 3.59
C MET A 330 -2.48 -0.03 4.79
N PRO A 331 -3.76 -0.39 5.00
CA PRO A 331 -4.12 -1.43 5.94
C PRO A 331 -3.52 -2.77 5.51
N PHE A 332 -3.45 -3.68 6.46
CA PHE A 332 -2.99 -5.04 6.20
C PHE A 332 -3.96 -5.81 5.29
N ALA A 333 -3.48 -6.87 4.67
CA ALA A 333 -4.29 -7.64 3.74
C ALA A 333 -5.31 -8.53 4.47
N PRO A 334 -6.55 -8.66 3.99
CA PRO A 334 -7.48 -9.68 4.45
C PRO A 334 -7.08 -11.07 3.94
N MET A 335 -6.93 -12.00 4.85
CA MET A 335 -6.85 -13.43 4.59
C MET A 335 -8.24 -14.02 4.85
N THR A 336 -8.91 -14.44 3.78
CA THR A 336 -10.36 -14.75 3.79
C THR A 336 -10.62 -16.14 3.24
N LEU A 337 -11.55 -16.89 3.84
CA LEU A 337 -12.05 -18.15 3.26
C LEU A 337 -12.66 -17.89 1.88
N LYS A 338 -12.19 -18.59 0.84
CA LYS A 338 -12.70 -18.44 -0.54
C LYS A 338 -14.21 -18.69 -0.62
N SER A 339 -14.75 -19.61 0.18
CA SER A 339 -16.19 -19.86 0.27
C SER A 339 -17.01 -18.65 0.72
N SER A 340 -16.40 -17.69 1.40
CA SER A 340 -17.03 -16.44 1.87
C SER A 340 -16.63 -15.21 1.07
N ALA A 341 -15.91 -15.37 -0.03
CA ALA A 341 -15.36 -14.24 -0.79
C ALA A 341 -16.43 -13.25 -1.26
N HIS A 342 -17.57 -13.73 -1.78
CA HIS A 342 -18.68 -12.88 -2.24
C HIS A 342 -19.45 -12.17 -1.10
N GLU A 343 -19.30 -12.63 0.15
CA GLU A 343 -19.83 -11.92 1.32
C GLU A 343 -18.96 -10.71 1.69
N CYS A 344 -17.66 -10.77 1.34
CA CYS A 344 -16.65 -9.79 1.69
C CYS A 344 -16.35 -8.79 0.55
N PHE A 345 -16.38 -9.24 -0.71
CA PHE A 345 -15.90 -8.48 -1.86
C PHE A 345 -16.91 -8.49 -3.01
N THR A 346 -16.93 -7.40 -3.79
CA THR A 346 -17.78 -7.26 -4.99
C THR A 346 -16.95 -7.43 -6.27
N ASP A 347 -17.62 -7.80 -7.36
CA ASP A 347 -17.08 -7.84 -8.73
C ASP A 347 -15.81 -8.69 -8.89
N ILE A 348 -15.69 -9.76 -8.10
CA ILE A 348 -14.48 -10.60 -8.04
C ILE A 348 -14.45 -11.70 -9.11
N SER A 349 -15.55 -11.93 -9.84
CA SER A 349 -15.64 -13.01 -10.83
C SER A 349 -14.51 -12.95 -11.86
N GLY A 350 -13.77 -14.06 -11.99
CA GLY A 350 -12.62 -14.20 -12.89
C GLY A 350 -11.32 -13.56 -12.38
N SER A 351 -11.30 -13.03 -11.13
CA SER A 351 -10.09 -12.56 -10.45
C SER A 351 -9.71 -13.39 -9.23
N GLU A 352 -10.54 -14.37 -8.84
CA GLU A 352 -10.39 -15.15 -7.60
C GLU A 352 -9.02 -15.85 -7.53
N HIS A 353 -8.49 -16.29 -8.67
CA HIS A 353 -7.17 -16.91 -8.70
C HIS A 353 -6.04 -15.91 -8.38
N SER A 354 -6.11 -14.70 -8.91
CA SER A 354 -5.17 -13.62 -8.57
C SER A 354 -5.29 -13.20 -7.11
N MET A 355 -6.51 -13.25 -6.56
CA MET A 355 -6.76 -12.96 -5.15
C MET A 355 -6.14 -14.01 -4.21
N GLU A 356 -5.92 -15.24 -4.64
CA GLU A 356 -5.20 -16.26 -3.84
C GLU A 356 -3.75 -15.84 -3.53
N PHE A 357 -3.17 -14.93 -4.33
CA PHE A 357 -1.78 -14.47 -4.25
C PHE A 357 -1.62 -13.00 -3.86
N MET A 358 -2.68 -12.30 -3.45
CA MET A 358 -2.63 -10.88 -3.04
C MET A 358 -2.15 -9.95 -4.17
N THR A 359 -2.44 -10.27 -5.43
CA THR A 359 -1.91 -9.55 -6.60
C THR A 359 -2.89 -8.53 -7.19
N ILE A 360 -4.09 -8.40 -6.64
CA ILE A 360 -5.13 -7.48 -7.11
C ILE A 360 -5.92 -6.91 -5.94
N THR A 361 -6.38 -5.66 -6.02
CA THR A 361 -7.39 -5.09 -5.12
C THR A 361 -8.80 -5.34 -5.65
N CYS A 362 -9.77 -5.28 -4.76
CA CYS A 362 -11.20 -5.32 -5.09
C CYS A 362 -12.01 -4.48 -4.10
N ASN A 363 -13.23 -4.11 -4.50
CA ASN A 363 -14.12 -3.36 -3.64
C ASN A 363 -14.67 -4.24 -2.51
N CYS A 364 -14.73 -3.68 -1.30
CA CYS A 364 -15.30 -4.35 -0.13
C CYS A 364 -16.81 -4.13 -0.07
N THR A 365 -17.54 -5.16 0.37
CA THR A 365 -18.97 -5.04 0.72
C THR A 365 -19.14 -4.20 1.99
N GLU A 366 -20.33 -3.66 2.23
CA GLU A 366 -20.64 -2.93 3.46
C GLU A 366 -20.50 -3.82 4.71
N ARG A 367 -20.77 -5.13 4.56
CA ARG A 367 -20.52 -6.11 5.60
C ARG A 367 -19.03 -6.17 5.97
N MET A 368 -18.16 -6.29 4.98
CA MET A 368 -16.72 -6.35 5.19
C MET A 368 -16.18 -5.08 5.85
N LYS A 369 -16.63 -3.91 5.40
CA LYS A 369 -16.26 -2.61 5.99
C LYS A 369 -16.62 -2.51 7.47
N LYS A 370 -17.76 -3.08 7.86
CA LYS A 370 -18.25 -3.08 9.24
C LYS A 370 -17.59 -4.13 10.12
N GLU A 371 -17.45 -5.36 9.60
CA GLU A 371 -17.03 -6.52 10.40
C GLU A 371 -15.50 -6.68 10.47
N SER A 372 -14.77 -6.16 9.48
CA SER A 372 -13.32 -6.30 9.37
C SER A 372 -12.64 -4.98 8.95
N PRO A 373 -12.88 -3.86 9.66
CA PRO A 373 -12.40 -2.53 9.27
C PRO A 373 -10.87 -2.42 9.18
N ALA A 374 -10.13 -3.25 9.92
CA ALA A 374 -8.68 -3.22 9.93
C ALA A 374 -8.01 -3.59 8.58
N VAL A 375 -8.75 -4.20 7.67
CA VAL A 375 -8.23 -4.66 6.37
C VAL A 375 -8.89 -3.95 5.17
N VAL A 376 -9.68 -2.92 5.45
CA VAL A 376 -10.34 -2.09 4.42
C VAL A 376 -9.60 -0.77 4.29
N HIS A 377 -9.19 -0.45 3.08
CA HIS A 377 -8.52 0.81 2.78
C HIS A 377 -9.50 1.98 2.78
N ILE A 378 -9.00 3.21 2.91
CA ILE A 378 -9.82 4.44 2.99
C ILE A 378 -10.72 4.62 1.75
N ASP A 379 -10.31 4.12 0.58
CA ASP A 379 -11.08 4.13 -0.65
C ASP A 379 -12.13 3.00 -0.75
N GLY A 380 -12.29 2.21 0.30
CA GLY A 380 -13.25 1.10 0.36
C GLY A 380 -12.79 -0.17 -0.33
N THR A 381 -11.52 -0.26 -0.74
CA THR A 381 -10.94 -1.46 -1.35
C THR A 381 -10.13 -2.28 -0.35
N ALA A 382 -9.79 -3.51 -0.73
CA ALA A 382 -8.83 -4.35 -0.03
C ALA A 382 -7.99 -5.17 -1.03
N ARG A 383 -6.87 -5.72 -0.56
CA ARG A 383 -5.99 -6.63 -1.31
C ARG A 383 -6.08 -8.03 -0.70
N PRO A 384 -7.08 -8.82 -1.05
CA PRO A 384 -7.36 -10.09 -0.40
C PRO A 384 -6.37 -11.19 -0.73
N GLN A 385 -6.25 -12.13 0.22
CA GLN A 385 -5.75 -13.47 0.02
C GLN A 385 -6.91 -14.46 0.23
N LEU A 386 -7.31 -15.17 -0.82
CA LEU A 386 -8.34 -16.20 -0.71
C LEU A 386 -7.73 -17.55 -0.34
N ILE A 387 -8.23 -18.14 0.73
CA ILE A 387 -7.76 -19.40 1.31
C ILE A 387 -8.72 -20.54 0.96
N THR A 388 -8.14 -21.63 0.46
CA THR A 388 -8.80 -22.93 0.26
C THR A 388 -8.02 -24.00 1.00
N GLU A 389 -8.65 -25.15 1.21
CA GLU A 389 -7.98 -26.33 1.78
C GLU A 389 -6.79 -26.78 0.90
N GLU A 390 -6.91 -26.60 -0.43
CA GLU A 390 -5.88 -26.99 -1.40
C GLU A 390 -4.64 -26.07 -1.36
N ASN A 391 -4.84 -24.74 -1.26
CA ASN A 391 -3.71 -23.80 -1.35
C ASN A 391 -2.98 -23.59 -0.01
N ASN A 392 -3.66 -23.71 1.15
CA ASN A 392 -3.03 -23.69 2.48
C ASN A 392 -3.90 -24.41 3.51
N PRO A 393 -3.74 -25.74 3.68
CA PRO A 393 -4.59 -26.56 4.56
C PRO A 393 -4.62 -26.10 6.02
N PHE A 394 -3.48 -25.70 6.58
CA PHE A 394 -3.40 -25.28 7.97
C PHE A 394 -4.16 -23.97 8.19
N ILE A 395 -3.90 -22.95 7.38
CA ILE A 395 -4.59 -21.66 7.47
C ILE A 395 -6.09 -21.83 7.19
N TYR A 396 -6.46 -22.71 6.27
CA TYR A 396 -7.87 -23.04 6.00
C TYR A 396 -8.55 -23.56 7.27
N ASN A 397 -7.95 -24.56 7.92
CA ASN A 397 -8.49 -25.12 9.17
C ASN A 397 -8.54 -24.07 10.28
N LEU A 398 -7.51 -23.24 10.42
CA LEU A 398 -7.48 -22.13 11.37
C LEU A 398 -8.65 -21.15 11.14
N LEU A 399 -8.87 -20.73 9.89
CA LEU A 399 -9.98 -19.84 9.54
C LEU A 399 -11.35 -20.48 9.74
N MET A 400 -11.50 -21.79 9.49
CA MET A 400 -12.73 -22.52 9.77
C MET A 400 -13.05 -22.55 11.28
N GLU A 401 -12.04 -22.79 12.13
CA GLU A 401 -12.21 -22.74 13.59
C GLU A 401 -12.47 -21.30 14.08
N TYR A 402 -11.76 -20.31 13.51
CA TYR A 402 -11.98 -18.91 13.83
C TYR A 402 -13.41 -18.47 13.45
N LYS A 403 -13.90 -18.88 12.27
CA LYS A 403 -15.30 -18.60 11.85
C LYS A 403 -16.33 -19.21 12.79
N LYS A 404 -16.10 -20.42 13.31
CA LYS A 404 -17.01 -21.06 14.29
C LYS A 404 -17.19 -20.24 15.56
N ILE A 405 -16.13 -19.64 16.08
CA ILE A 405 -16.15 -18.93 17.37
C ILE A 405 -16.37 -17.43 17.26
N SER A 406 -16.05 -16.82 16.11
CA SER A 406 -16.18 -15.37 15.89
C SER A 406 -17.34 -14.99 14.97
N GLY A 407 -17.79 -15.90 14.11
CA GLY A 407 -18.72 -15.62 13.01
C GLY A 407 -18.03 -15.03 11.78
N LEU A 408 -16.74 -14.69 11.84
CA LEU A 408 -15.98 -13.99 10.80
C LEU A 408 -15.13 -14.97 9.98
N SER A 409 -15.08 -14.75 8.67
CA SER A 409 -14.29 -15.57 7.73
C SER A 409 -12.96 -14.93 7.32
N THR A 410 -12.59 -13.82 7.97
CA THR A 410 -11.46 -12.97 7.59
C THR A 410 -10.60 -12.62 8.79
N ILE A 411 -9.28 -12.69 8.62
CA ILE A 411 -8.26 -12.22 9.55
C ILE A 411 -7.24 -11.33 8.81
N ILE A 412 -6.41 -10.61 9.55
CA ILE A 412 -5.26 -9.88 9.01
C ILE A 412 -4.19 -10.86 8.55
N ASN A 413 -3.55 -10.56 7.40
CA ASN A 413 -2.27 -11.12 6.98
C ASN A 413 -1.28 -10.01 6.66
N THR A 414 -0.09 -10.07 7.25
CA THR A 414 1.04 -9.26 6.86
C THR A 414 2.33 -10.08 6.88
N SER A 415 3.37 -9.61 6.19
CA SER A 415 4.66 -10.30 6.14
C SER A 415 5.33 -10.39 7.52
N PHE A 416 5.91 -11.54 7.82
CA PHE A 416 6.69 -11.70 9.03
C PHE A 416 8.12 -11.18 8.81
N ASN A 417 8.31 -9.90 9.07
CA ASN A 417 9.59 -9.21 9.09
C ASN A 417 9.51 -7.98 10.00
N VAL A 418 10.62 -7.57 10.56
CA VAL A 418 10.76 -6.27 11.21
C VAL A 418 11.08 -5.21 10.15
N HIS A 419 10.92 -3.93 10.46
CA HIS A 419 11.06 -2.81 9.52
C HIS A 419 12.30 -2.91 8.60
N GLU A 420 12.08 -2.78 7.30
CA GLU A 420 13.06 -2.83 6.20
C GLU A 420 13.87 -4.14 6.07
N GLU A 421 13.64 -5.12 6.93
CA GLU A 421 14.24 -6.44 6.79
C GLU A 421 13.45 -7.31 5.79
N PRO A 422 14.10 -8.28 5.13
CA PRO A 422 13.41 -9.28 4.33
C PRO A 422 12.44 -10.11 5.18
N ILE A 423 11.50 -10.78 4.53
CA ILE A 423 10.66 -11.79 5.20
C ILE A 423 11.57 -12.86 5.81
N VAL A 424 11.29 -13.27 7.05
CA VAL A 424 12.07 -14.28 7.77
C VAL A 424 12.20 -15.56 6.93
N CYS A 425 13.42 -16.07 6.78
CA CYS A 425 13.68 -17.26 6.01
C CYS A 425 13.87 -18.50 6.92
N SER A 426 14.66 -18.37 7.97
CA SER A 426 15.04 -19.44 8.88
C SER A 426 14.26 -19.40 10.21
N PRO A 427 14.25 -20.51 10.98
CA PRO A 427 13.74 -20.51 12.36
C PRO A 427 14.48 -19.52 13.27
N GLU A 428 15.76 -19.28 13.02
CA GLU A 428 16.56 -18.29 13.76
C GLU A 428 16.06 -16.87 13.48
N ASP A 429 15.80 -16.51 12.20
CA ASP A 429 15.22 -15.23 11.83
C ASP A 429 13.84 -15.05 12.46
N ALA A 430 13.02 -16.10 12.46
CA ALA A 430 11.68 -16.08 13.03
C ALA A 430 11.71 -15.82 14.55
N LEU A 431 12.57 -16.52 15.29
CA LEU A 431 12.73 -16.30 16.74
C LEU A 431 13.31 -14.92 17.03
N LEU A 432 14.31 -14.48 16.26
CA LEU A 432 14.87 -13.14 16.40
C LEU A 432 13.80 -12.07 16.17
N GLY A 433 13.08 -12.13 15.04
CA GLY A 433 12.01 -11.18 14.71
C GLY A 433 10.86 -11.18 15.74
N PHE A 434 10.49 -12.35 16.28
CA PHE A 434 9.51 -12.49 17.34
C PHE A 434 9.95 -11.80 18.64
N LEU A 435 11.18 -12.07 19.09
CA LEU A 435 11.72 -11.49 20.31
C LEU A 435 11.96 -9.99 20.19
N GLU A 436 12.41 -9.49 19.04
CA GLU A 436 12.59 -8.06 18.79
C GLU A 436 11.26 -7.30 18.74
N SER A 437 10.30 -7.79 17.98
CA SER A 437 9.01 -7.11 17.79
C SER A 437 8.08 -7.20 19.00
N GLY A 438 8.26 -8.22 19.85
CA GLY A 438 7.38 -8.46 20.99
C GLY A 438 5.95 -8.79 20.58
N LEU A 439 5.79 -9.56 19.49
CA LEU A 439 4.50 -10.16 19.13
C LEU A 439 4.02 -11.12 20.23
N ASP A 440 2.71 -11.32 20.34
CA ASP A 440 2.18 -12.11 21.46
C ASP A 440 2.62 -13.58 21.37
N TYR A 441 2.60 -14.16 20.16
CA TYR A 441 2.92 -15.57 19.93
C TYR A 441 3.73 -15.76 18.64
N LEU A 442 4.60 -16.81 18.66
CA LEU A 442 5.21 -17.39 17.46
C LEU A 442 4.85 -18.87 17.39
N TYR A 443 4.27 -19.29 16.27
CA TYR A 443 3.87 -20.66 16.00
C TYR A 443 4.76 -21.28 14.91
N PHE A 444 5.24 -22.51 15.14
CA PHE A 444 5.87 -23.38 14.16
C PHE A 444 4.99 -24.58 13.82
N ASP A 445 5.04 -25.06 12.58
CA ASP A 445 4.21 -26.15 12.06
C ASP A 445 4.44 -27.52 12.72
N ASN A 446 5.54 -27.70 13.44
CA ASN A 446 5.73 -28.84 14.32
C ASN A 446 4.86 -28.81 15.59
N GLY A 447 3.95 -27.82 15.70
CA GLY A 447 3.05 -27.62 16.83
C GLY A 447 3.64 -26.82 18.00
N MET A 448 4.86 -26.31 17.89
CA MET A 448 5.47 -25.49 18.95
C MET A 448 4.91 -24.06 18.92
N LEU A 449 4.49 -23.58 20.09
CA LEU A 449 4.05 -22.21 20.34
C LEU A 449 4.96 -21.55 21.37
N PHE A 450 5.51 -20.41 21.03
CA PHE A 450 6.28 -19.53 21.91
C PHE A 450 5.39 -18.36 22.34
N ASP A 451 5.28 -18.13 23.64
CA ASP A 451 4.56 -17.02 24.25
C ASP A 451 5.58 -15.95 24.69
N ILE A 452 5.38 -14.70 24.28
CA ILE A 452 6.33 -13.63 24.59
C ILE A 452 6.45 -13.39 26.10
N SER A 453 5.36 -13.58 26.85
CA SER A 453 5.35 -13.40 28.31
C SER A 453 6.20 -14.43 29.05
N GLU A 454 6.40 -15.60 28.46
CA GLU A 454 7.27 -16.66 28.99
C GLU A 454 8.73 -16.48 28.54
N ASN A 455 8.99 -15.53 27.62
CA ASN A 455 10.29 -15.32 26.96
C ASN A 455 10.94 -13.97 27.24
N ASP A 456 10.54 -13.26 28.29
CA ASP A 456 11.05 -11.92 28.63
C ASP A 456 12.58 -11.88 28.77
N LYS A 457 13.20 -12.90 29.38
CA LYS A 457 14.67 -12.96 29.53
C LYS A 457 15.36 -13.06 28.19
N ALA A 458 14.87 -13.93 27.29
CA ALA A 458 15.39 -14.09 25.93
C ALA A 458 15.24 -12.78 25.15
N ARG A 459 14.09 -12.11 25.25
CA ARG A 459 13.81 -10.81 24.64
C ARG A 459 14.78 -9.73 25.10
N ILE A 460 14.97 -9.57 26.40
CA ILE A 460 15.89 -8.57 26.98
C ILE A 460 17.32 -8.81 26.45
N ALA A 461 17.79 -10.06 26.44
CA ALA A 461 19.13 -10.38 25.94
C ALA A 461 19.33 -10.00 24.46
N VAL A 462 18.29 -10.21 23.62
CA VAL A 462 18.32 -9.84 22.19
C VAL A 462 18.36 -8.31 22.05
N LEU A 463 17.51 -7.57 22.75
CA LEU A 463 17.44 -6.09 22.70
C LEU A 463 18.73 -5.45 23.20
N GLU A 464 19.33 -5.96 24.28
CA GLU A 464 20.63 -5.49 24.77
C GLU A 464 21.77 -5.72 23.76
N LYS A 465 21.78 -6.89 23.10
CA LYS A 465 22.78 -7.19 22.06
C LYS A 465 22.61 -6.25 20.85
N LYS A 466 21.38 -5.95 20.46
CA LYS A 466 21.08 -4.99 19.39
C LYS A 466 21.50 -3.58 19.77
N SER A 467 21.20 -3.14 21.00
CA SER A 467 21.57 -1.81 21.49
C SER A 467 23.11 -1.58 21.50
N LYS A 468 23.89 -2.61 21.79
CA LYS A 468 25.36 -2.55 21.77
C LYS A 468 25.94 -2.45 20.36
N LYS A 469 25.23 -2.95 19.33
CA LYS A 469 25.64 -2.88 17.92
C LYS A 469 25.35 -1.53 17.25
N VAL A 470 24.49 -0.68 17.86
CA VAL A 470 24.16 0.63 17.29
C VAL A 470 25.40 1.54 17.39
N PRO A 471 25.94 2.05 16.27
CA PRO A 471 27.08 2.97 16.28
C PRO A 471 26.81 4.21 17.15
N SER A 472 27.83 4.71 17.84
CA SER A 472 27.74 5.88 18.74
C SER A 472 27.10 7.10 18.07
N LYS A 473 27.34 7.28 16.78
CA LYS A 473 26.77 8.35 15.94
C LYS A 473 25.23 8.27 15.81
N ILE A 474 24.69 7.04 15.71
CA ILE A 474 23.23 6.82 15.65
C ILE A 474 22.60 7.02 17.03
N ARG A 475 23.29 6.63 18.12
CA ARG A 475 22.82 6.92 19.49
C ARG A 475 22.73 8.41 19.75
N GLN A 476 23.68 9.19 19.22
CA GLN A 476 23.66 10.64 19.33
C GLN A 476 22.55 11.26 18.48
N GLN A 477 22.29 10.73 17.28
CA GLN A 477 21.16 11.15 16.44
C GLN A 477 19.81 10.80 17.06
N ASN A 478 19.65 9.62 17.63
CA ASN A 478 18.42 9.23 18.34
C ASN A 478 18.15 10.11 19.56
N SER A 479 19.20 10.45 20.35
CA SER A 479 19.07 11.40 21.46
C SER A 479 18.66 12.81 21.00
N VAL A 480 19.07 13.24 19.80
CA VAL A 480 18.64 14.52 19.22
C VAL A 480 17.19 14.44 18.74
N LEU A 481 16.81 13.31 18.12
CA LEU A 481 15.43 13.06 17.68
C LEU A 481 14.44 12.95 18.85
N GLU A 482 14.84 12.31 19.94
CA GLU A 482 14.05 12.27 21.19
C GLU A 482 13.80 13.68 21.74
N LYS A 483 14.85 14.53 21.83
CA LYS A 483 14.70 15.93 22.25
C LYS A 483 13.82 16.74 21.32
N GLN A 484 13.96 16.55 19.99
CA GLN A 484 13.10 17.21 19.01
C GLN A 484 11.64 16.73 19.11
N SER A 485 11.43 15.46 19.43
CA SER A 485 10.10 14.91 19.67
C SER A 485 9.43 15.50 20.90
N GLU A 486 10.18 15.67 22.00
CA GLU A 486 9.71 16.36 23.22
C GLU A 486 9.38 17.84 22.94
N GLU A 487 10.21 18.52 22.14
CA GLU A 487 9.97 19.91 21.73
C GLU A 487 8.72 20.05 20.85
N ILE A 488 8.49 19.10 19.96
CA ILE A 488 7.26 19.03 19.14
C ILE A 488 6.01 18.82 20.01
N VAL A 489 6.08 18.00 21.03
CA VAL A 489 4.96 17.81 21.98
C VAL A 489 4.66 19.11 22.71
N LEU A 490 5.69 19.80 23.22
CA LEU A 490 5.55 21.09 23.91
C LEU A 490 4.99 22.19 22.97
N LEU A 491 5.43 22.21 21.72
CA LEU A 491 4.91 23.14 20.71
C LEU A 491 3.44 22.86 20.38
N LYS A 492 3.02 21.61 20.34
CA LYS A 492 1.60 21.23 20.13
C LYS A 492 0.72 21.67 21.30
N GLU A 493 1.20 21.52 22.54
CA GLU A 493 0.48 22.01 23.73
C GLU A 493 0.35 23.54 23.70
N THR A 494 1.44 24.24 23.37
CA THR A 494 1.43 25.70 23.23
C THR A 494 0.50 26.17 22.10
N LEU A 495 0.44 25.43 21.00
CA LEU A 495 -0.47 25.73 19.89
C LEU A 495 -1.94 25.58 20.33
N LYS A 496 -2.25 24.51 21.04
CA LYS A 496 -3.58 24.27 21.60
C LYS A 496 -4.01 25.38 22.56
N GLU A 497 -3.13 25.81 23.46
CA GLU A 497 -3.42 26.95 24.36
C GLU A 497 -3.68 28.25 23.60
N LYS A 498 -2.93 28.51 22.51
CA LYS A 498 -3.16 29.66 21.64
C LYS A 498 -4.48 29.57 20.87
N GLU A 499 -4.84 28.40 20.36
CA GLU A 499 -6.13 28.16 19.69
C GLU A 499 -7.31 28.39 20.64
N GLU A 500 -7.24 27.87 21.86
CA GLU A 500 -8.25 28.12 22.91
C GLU A 500 -8.38 29.62 23.23
N LYS A 501 -7.25 30.34 23.27
CA LYS A 501 -7.22 31.80 23.51
C LYS A 501 -7.82 32.58 22.35
N ILE A 502 -7.54 32.20 21.10
CA ILE A 502 -8.15 32.78 19.89
C ILE A 502 -9.64 32.51 19.87
N GLN A 503 -10.10 31.32 20.23
CA GLN A 503 -11.50 30.97 20.28
C GLN A 503 -12.24 31.78 21.36
N SER A 504 -11.63 31.96 22.53
CA SER A 504 -12.20 32.80 23.59
C SER A 504 -12.27 34.29 23.20
N GLN A 505 -11.23 34.81 22.51
CA GLN A 505 -11.23 36.17 21.98
C GLN A 505 -12.28 36.34 20.85
N GLY A 506 -12.44 35.34 20.00
CA GLY A 506 -13.49 35.32 18.97
C GLY A 506 -14.90 35.38 19.58
N THR A 507 -15.13 34.64 20.64
CA THR A 507 -16.42 34.66 21.37
C THR A 507 -16.71 36.02 21.99
N MET A 508 -15.70 36.63 22.62
CA MET A 508 -15.80 38.00 23.17
C MET A 508 -16.03 39.06 22.09
N MET A 509 -15.45 38.90 20.91
CA MET A 509 -15.67 39.80 19.76
C MET A 509 -17.13 39.73 19.26
N VAL A 510 -17.65 38.53 19.11
CA VAL A 510 -19.04 38.29 18.71
C VAL A 510 -20.03 38.86 19.73
N GLU A 511 -19.71 38.74 21.01
CA GLU A 511 -20.54 39.30 22.08
C GLU A 511 -20.53 40.84 22.09
N LYS A 512 -19.36 41.48 21.88
CA LYS A 512 -19.24 42.93 21.69
C LYS A 512 -19.97 43.46 20.45
N ASP A 513 -19.86 42.71 19.34
CA ASP A 513 -20.60 43.07 18.12
C ASP A 513 -22.13 42.98 18.34
N ARG A 514 -22.58 42.01 19.14
CA ARG A 514 -24.00 41.88 19.51
C ARG A 514 -24.46 43.06 20.40
N GLU A 515 -23.68 43.41 21.41
CA GLU A 515 -23.96 44.58 22.27
C GLU A 515 -23.96 45.88 21.48
N MET A 516 -23.04 46.07 20.54
CA MET A 516 -22.97 47.25 19.68
C MET A 516 -24.16 47.31 18.72
N ASN A 517 -24.62 46.18 18.17
CA ASN A 517 -25.81 46.09 17.33
C ASN A 517 -27.10 46.36 18.13
N GLU A 518 -27.19 45.92 19.40
CA GLU A 518 -28.32 46.26 20.28
C GLU A 518 -28.35 47.76 20.64
N GLN A 519 -27.16 48.38 20.88
CA GLN A 519 -27.06 49.83 21.09
C GLN A 519 -27.42 50.64 19.83
N MET A 520 -27.02 50.14 18.64
CA MET A 520 -27.43 50.76 17.36
C MET A 520 -28.94 50.72 17.17
N LYS A 521 -29.57 49.54 17.39
CA LYS A 521 -31.05 49.41 17.34
C LYS A 521 -31.75 50.36 18.34
N GLY A 522 -31.19 50.52 19.51
CA GLY A 522 -31.68 51.51 20.50
C GLY A 522 -31.60 52.94 19.99
N LYS A 523 -30.54 53.31 19.26
CA LYS A 523 -30.41 54.63 18.62
C LYS A 523 -31.38 54.83 17.48
N ASP A 524 -31.61 53.81 16.64
CA ASP A 524 -32.58 53.85 15.54
C ASP A 524 -34.01 54.07 16.06
N ILE A 525 -34.38 53.38 17.15
CA ILE A 525 -35.70 53.57 17.80
C ILE A 525 -35.81 54.99 18.37
N LEU A 526 -34.73 55.57 18.90
CA LEU A 526 -34.72 56.94 19.40
C LEU A 526 -34.86 57.96 18.26
N ILE A 527 -34.19 57.74 17.14
CA ILE A 527 -34.28 58.56 15.92
C ILE A 527 -35.71 58.51 15.35
N GLU A 528 -36.34 57.33 15.28
CA GLU A 528 -37.74 57.18 14.85
C GLU A 528 -38.72 57.94 15.78
N LYS A 529 -38.55 57.83 17.08
CA LYS A 529 -39.33 58.58 18.05
C LYS A 529 -39.17 60.10 17.91
N HIS A 530 -37.95 60.58 17.67
CA HIS A 530 -37.69 62.00 17.42
C HIS A 530 -38.30 62.46 16.09
N HIS A 531 -38.27 61.60 15.07
CA HIS A 531 -38.88 61.89 13.77
C HIS A 531 -40.38 61.93 13.86
N HIS A 532 -41.01 61.02 14.60
CA HIS A 532 -42.46 61.03 14.86
C HIS A 532 -42.89 62.25 15.65
N PHE A 533 -42.18 62.62 16.72
CA PHE A 533 -42.38 63.82 17.51
C PHE A 533 -42.25 65.10 16.67
N ALA A 534 -41.25 65.19 15.79
CA ALA A 534 -41.07 66.30 14.87
C ALA A 534 -42.24 66.39 13.86
N GLN A 535 -42.77 65.28 13.37
CA GLN A 535 -43.96 65.24 12.50
C GLN A 535 -45.25 65.72 13.24
N GLU A 536 -45.47 65.29 14.47
CA GLU A 536 -46.57 65.72 15.30
C GLU A 536 -46.52 67.22 15.59
N LEU A 537 -45.31 67.72 15.91
CA LEU A 537 -45.07 69.15 16.17
C LEU A 537 -45.34 69.98 14.90
N MET A 538 -44.90 69.51 13.74
CA MET A 538 -45.14 70.15 12.45
C MET A 538 -46.67 70.17 12.08
N ALA A 539 -47.36 69.09 12.38
CA ALA A 539 -48.82 69.00 12.17
C ALA A 539 -49.58 69.96 13.08
N GLU A 540 -49.18 70.13 14.33
CA GLU A 540 -49.75 71.03 15.30
C GLU A 540 -49.48 72.51 14.92
N LEU A 541 -48.28 72.86 14.46
CA LEU A 541 -47.87 74.16 13.96
C LEU A 541 -48.66 74.56 12.70
N ALA A 542 -48.88 73.59 11.80
CA ALA A 542 -49.72 73.78 10.61
C ALA A 542 -51.16 74.09 10.96
N LYS A 543 -51.78 73.47 11.96
CA LYS A 543 -53.10 73.75 12.50
C LYS A 543 -53.21 75.16 13.03
N ARG A 544 -52.15 75.72 13.59
CA ARG A 544 -52.07 77.07 14.16
C ARG A 544 -51.75 78.17 13.15
N LYS A 545 -51.69 77.89 11.82
CA LYS A 545 -51.37 78.82 10.72
C LYS A 545 -50.09 79.63 10.91
N ILE A 546 -49.05 79.07 11.59
CA ILE A 546 -47.78 79.76 11.77
C ILE A 546 -46.86 79.32 10.59
N LYS A 547 -46.57 80.27 9.66
CA LYS A 547 -45.60 80.04 8.57
C LYS A 547 -44.20 80.19 9.12
N PHE A 548 -43.41 79.09 9.02
CA PHE A 548 -41.96 79.15 9.23
C PHE A 548 -41.25 79.04 7.85
N GLU A 549 -40.43 80.00 7.55
CA GLU A 549 -39.40 79.86 6.50
C GLU A 549 -38.22 79.13 7.04
N THR A 550 -38.04 77.85 6.67
CA THR A 550 -36.85 77.10 7.01
C THR A 550 -35.82 77.29 5.90
N LYS A 551 -34.79 78.08 6.13
CA LYS A 551 -33.50 77.96 5.42
C LYS A 551 -32.71 76.90 6.12
N TRP A 552 -32.48 75.76 5.49
CA TRP A 552 -31.46 74.77 5.93
C TRP A 552 -30.14 75.15 5.30
N PRO A 553 -29.01 75.18 6.04
CA PRO A 553 -27.67 75.20 5.44
C PRO A 553 -27.35 73.79 4.98
N GLY A 554 -26.76 73.63 3.76
CA GLY A 554 -26.36 72.41 3.12
C GLY A 554 -25.23 71.65 3.82
#